data_6f3668f5ad278b1ddb1d5370b8cec6b8
#
_entry.id   6f3668f5ad278b1ddb1d5370b8cec6b8
#
_cell.length_a   1.000
_cell.length_b   1.000
_cell.length_c   1.000
_cell.angle_alpha   90.00
_cell.angle_beta   90.00
_cell.angle_gamma   90.00
#
_symmetry.space_group_name_H-M   'P 1'
#
loop_
_entity.id
_entity.type
_entity.pdbx_description
1 polymer ?
#
loop_
_entity_poly.entity_id
_entity_poly.type
_entity_poly.pdbx_seq_one_letter_code
_entity_poly.pdbx_strand_id
1 'polypeptide(L)'
;MLSSYWVRIFLFVVVLPLGAVRTQAGLPAIVDGAPLPSLAPMVETVLPAVVNISTRGRVSMRENPLMQDPFFRRFFGAPETQPRERQTGSLGSGVIIDAAAGYVVTNQHVIGNADEITVRLHDGRSVQAEVIGSDPNADIAVIKIPAQGLTAIHLGNSDRLRVGDFVVAIGNPFGLGQTVTLGIVSALGRSGLGIEDYEDFIQTDASINQGNSGGALVNLRGELIGVNTAIIGPGSVGIGFAIPINMVLALTRQIVEFGEVRRGRLGVVIQDLTRDLAEAFGIDTEHGAVIAQVMPDSAAADAGLKEADVITAVNERPVKGATDLRNIIGLSRSNEEVEIEYFRNGQQTTMRVKLRPAEVAMGLGEKISQHLTGATLADSEDGELAGVRVTEVEVRSPAWKAGLRKNDLIVSINRERVKNIDDVRQVVSKHSAGVLLQIKRGDSALFLAIR
;
A
#
# COMPACT_ATOMS: atom_id res chain seq x y z
N MET A 1 -77.16 -37.24 70.53
CA MET A 1 -75.87 -37.98 70.62
C MET A 1 -75.34 -38.00 69.22
N LEU A 2 -74.36 -37.10 68.96
CA LEU A 2 -73.82 -36.86 67.63
C LEU A 2 -72.42 -37.49 67.57
N SER A 3 -72.24 -38.44 66.65
CA SER A 3 -70.98 -39.08 66.34
C SER A 3 -70.34 -38.34 65.19
N SER A 4 -69.17 -37.73 65.41
CA SER A 4 -68.37 -37.01 64.40
C SER A 4 -67.43 -37.95 63.69
N TYR A 5 -67.54 -38.09 62.36
CA TYR A 5 -66.61 -38.78 61.48
C TYR A 5 -65.52 -37.84 61.02
N TRP A 6 -64.25 -38.13 61.32
CA TRP A 6 -63.10 -37.47 60.78
C TRP A 6 -62.69 -38.19 59.49
N VAL A 7 -62.84 -37.51 58.35
CA VAL A 7 -62.28 -37.96 57.08
C VAL A 7 -60.87 -37.45 56.98
N ARG A 8 -59.86 -38.34 56.97
CA ARG A 8 -58.47 -38.04 56.68
C ARG A 8 -58.24 -38.08 55.17
N ILE A 9 -58.04 -36.92 54.54
CA ILE A 9 -57.62 -36.81 53.15
C ILE A 9 -56.10 -36.99 53.11
N PHE A 10 -55.60 -38.07 52.48
CA PHE A 10 -54.22 -38.30 52.15
C PHE A 10 -53.90 -37.57 50.85
N LEU A 11 -53.12 -36.48 50.94
CA LEU A 11 -52.59 -35.76 49.75
C LEU A 11 -51.39 -36.55 49.25
N PHE A 12 -51.57 -37.25 48.13
CA PHE A 12 -50.45 -37.88 47.40
C PHE A 12 -49.73 -36.79 46.58
N VAL A 13 -48.56 -36.33 47.07
CA VAL A 13 -47.67 -35.45 46.28
C VAL A 13 -46.90 -36.34 45.33
N VAL A 14 -47.31 -36.34 44.06
CA VAL A 14 -46.49 -36.92 42.95
C VAL A 14 -45.37 -36.01 42.64
N VAL A 15 -44.18 -36.31 43.13
CA VAL A 15 -42.94 -35.66 42.71
C VAL A 15 -42.54 -36.22 41.32
N LEU A 16 -42.91 -35.51 40.27
CA LEU A 16 -42.31 -35.72 38.90
C LEU A 16 -40.86 -35.32 38.90
N PRO A 17 -39.94 -36.20 38.51
CA PRO A 17 -38.55 -35.77 38.31
C PRO A 17 -38.51 -34.83 37.10
N LEU A 18 -38.26 -33.52 37.32
CA LEU A 18 -37.86 -32.62 36.26
C LEU A 18 -36.48 -33.09 35.76
N GLY A 19 -36.50 -33.95 34.74
CA GLY A 19 -35.30 -34.23 33.96
C GLY A 19 -34.83 -32.93 33.35
N ALA A 20 -33.69 -32.44 33.83
CA ALA A 20 -32.98 -31.30 33.19
C ALA A 20 -32.66 -31.73 31.74
N VAL A 21 -33.51 -31.33 30.79
CA VAL A 21 -33.18 -31.38 29.37
C VAL A 21 -31.98 -30.43 29.19
N ARG A 22 -30.76 -31.00 29.12
CA ARG A 22 -29.60 -30.27 28.66
C ARG A 22 -29.84 -29.89 27.19
N THR A 23 -30.37 -28.70 26.95
CA THR A 23 -30.36 -28.11 25.63
C THR A 23 -28.87 -27.87 25.30
N GLN A 24 -28.23 -28.80 24.60
CA GLN A 24 -26.99 -28.50 23.87
C GLN A 24 -27.39 -27.48 22.80
N ALA A 25 -27.09 -26.23 23.05
CA ALA A 25 -27.17 -25.15 22.08
C ALA A 25 -26.01 -25.28 21.05
N GLY A 26 -25.92 -26.43 20.41
CA GLY A 26 -25.04 -26.66 19.26
C GLY A 26 -25.84 -26.45 17.98
N LEU A 27 -25.28 -25.79 17.02
CA LEU A 27 -25.84 -25.74 15.66
C LEU A 27 -26.05 -27.19 15.17
N PRO A 28 -27.16 -27.48 14.48
CA PRO A 28 -27.42 -28.82 13.96
C PRO A 28 -26.32 -29.19 12.97
N ALA A 29 -25.79 -30.41 13.02
CA ALA A 29 -24.74 -30.88 12.11
C ALA A 29 -25.20 -30.95 10.64
N ILE A 30 -26.51 -30.96 10.41
CA ILE A 30 -27.16 -31.02 9.09
C ILE A 30 -28.29 -29.99 9.06
N VAL A 31 -28.35 -29.15 8.06
CA VAL A 31 -29.45 -28.22 7.75
C VAL A 31 -29.94 -28.55 6.35
N ASP A 32 -31.23 -28.78 6.18
CA ASP A 32 -31.88 -29.15 4.91
C ASP A 32 -31.22 -30.35 4.19
N GLY A 33 -30.71 -31.31 4.95
CA GLY A 33 -30.10 -32.54 4.42
C GLY A 33 -28.63 -32.36 3.98
N ALA A 34 -28.02 -31.16 4.13
CA ALA A 34 -26.64 -30.88 3.83
C ALA A 34 -25.82 -30.63 5.11
N PRO A 35 -24.55 -31.00 5.16
CA PRO A 35 -23.64 -30.61 6.25
C PRO A 35 -23.60 -29.10 6.41
N LEU A 36 -23.39 -28.60 7.62
CA LEU A 36 -23.18 -27.18 7.86
C LEU A 36 -22.00 -26.67 6.98
N PRO A 37 -22.16 -25.53 6.31
CA PRO A 37 -21.09 -24.96 5.50
C PRO A 37 -19.88 -24.65 6.39
N SER A 38 -18.72 -25.11 5.97
CA SER A 38 -17.44 -24.86 6.65
C SER A 38 -16.41 -24.35 5.64
N LEU A 39 -15.60 -23.38 6.07
CA LEU A 39 -14.47 -22.88 5.29
C LEU A 39 -13.23 -23.75 5.43
N ALA A 40 -13.21 -24.70 6.39
CA ALA A 40 -12.03 -25.49 6.71
C ALA A 40 -11.42 -26.19 5.48
N PRO A 41 -12.19 -26.86 4.59
CA PRO A 41 -11.58 -27.52 3.42
C PRO A 41 -10.90 -26.57 2.45
N MET A 42 -11.47 -25.38 2.23
CA MET A 42 -10.86 -24.34 1.39
C MET A 42 -9.60 -23.78 2.07
N VAL A 43 -9.70 -23.46 3.37
CA VAL A 43 -8.58 -22.91 4.15
C VAL A 43 -7.40 -23.89 4.15
N GLU A 44 -7.62 -25.19 4.37
CA GLU A 44 -6.58 -26.23 4.35
C GLU A 44 -5.80 -26.26 3.01
N THR A 45 -6.43 -25.92 1.88
CA THR A 45 -5.74 -25.84 0.58
C THR A 45 -4.90 -24.59 0.42
N VAL A 46 -5.27 -23.48 1.09
CA VAL A 46 -4.60 -22.18 0.97
C VAL A 46 -3.45 -22.04 1.98
N LEU A 47 -3.61 -22.59 3.19
CA LEU A 47 -2.63 -22.44 4.28
C LEU A 47 -1.18 -22.74 3.89
N PRO A 48 -0.86 -23.79 3.08
CA PRO A 48 0.51 -24.09 2.67
C PRO A 48 1.18 -22.98 1.85
N ALA A 49 0.39 -22.11 1.21
CA ALA A 49 0.90 -21.02 0.41
C ALA A 49 1.12 -19.71 1.21
N VAL A 50 0.61 -19.64 2.46
CA VAL A 50 0.76 -18.44 3.32
C VAL A 50 1.89 -18.69 4.32
N VAL A 51 2.87 -17.79 4.30
CA VAL A 51 4.09 -17.91 5.10
C VAL A 51 4.19 -16.79 6.14
N ASN A 52 4.96 -17.03 7.20
CA ASN A 52 5.38 -15.99 8.14
C ASN A 52 6.70 -15.38 7.66
N ILE A 53 6.81 -14.06 7.76
CA ILE A 53 8.03 -13.31 7.47
C ILE A 53 8.49 -12.65 8.75
N SER A 54 9.72 -12.93 9.16
CA SER A 54 10.40 -12.25 10.24
C SER A 54 11.66 -11.60 9.73
N THR A 55 11.86 -10.33 10.09
CA THR A 55 13.03 -9.57 9.67
C THR A 55 13.87 -9.17 10.86
N ARG A 56 15.17 -9.02 10.61
CA ARG A 56 16.11 -8.40 11.54
C ARG A 56 16.81 -7.27 10.82
N GLY A 57 16.82 -6.11 11.44
CA GLY A 57 17.52 -4.94 10.94
C GLY A 57 18.22 -4.21 12.07
N ARG A 58 19.17 -3.36 11.71
CA ARG A 58 19.91 -2.51 12.65
C ARG A 58 19.53 -1.06 12.37
N VAL A 59 18.89 -0.41 13.32
CA VAL A 59 18.69 1.04 13.26
C VAL A 59 19.68 1.68 14.20
N SER A 60 20.64 2.44 13.65
CA SER A 60 21.47 3.32 14.45
C SER A 60 20.58 4.43 15.01
N MET A 61 20.35 4.44 16.33
CA MET A 61 19.71 5.58 16.96
C MET A 61 20.59 6.82 16.73
N ARG A 62 20.03 7.82 16.05
CA ARG A 62 20.65 9.15 16.00
C ARG A 62 20.70 9.68 17.43
N GLU A 63 21.89 9.77 17.98
CA GLU A 63 22.12 10.53 19.20
C GLU A 63 21.65 11.97 18.99
N ASN A 64 20.95 12.50 20.00
CA ASN A 64 20.57 13.90 20.03
C ASN A 64 21.84 14.75 19.74
N PRO A 65 21.86 15.63 18.71
CA PRO A 65 23.03 16.41 18.36
C PRO A 65 23.61 17.22 19.55
N LEU A 66 22.74 17.58 20.51
CA LEU A 66 23.16 18.22 21.76
C LEU A 66 23.97 17.30 22.67
N MET A 67 23.81 15.98 22.56
CA MET A 67 24.59 15.00 23.33
C MET A 67 25.94 14.67 22.67
N GLN A 68 26.20 15.11 21.43
CA GLN A 68 27.48 14.98 20.76
C GLN A 68 28.44 16.15 21.07
N ASP A 69 27.91 17.25 21.62
CA ASP A 69 28.74 18.38 22.04
C ASP A 69 29.54 18.01 23.30
N PRO A 70 30.89 18.04 23.27
CA PRO A 70 31.74 17.73 24.44
C PRO A 70 31.46 18.63 25.63
N PHE A 71 31.05 19.88 25.39
CA PHE A 71 30.71 20.85 26.42
C PHE A 71 29.41 20.46 27.13
N PHE A 72 28.38 20.07 26.34
CA PHE A 72 27.08 19.66 26.86
C PHE A 72 27.17 18.37 27.68
N ARG A 73 27.97 17.37 27.22
CA ARG A 73 28.22 16.14 27.98
C ARG A 73 28.90 16.39 29.34
N ARG A 74 29.90 17.27 29.33
CA ARG A 74 30.65 17.59 30.53
C ARG A 74 29.84 18.40 31.54
N PHE A 75 28.91 19.22 31.07
CA PHE A 75 28.08 20.08 31.94
C PHE A 75 26.88 19.31 32.55
N PHE A 76 26.28 18.38 31.80
CA PHE A 76 25.13 17.62 32.26
C PHE A 76 25.46 16.21 32.77
N GLY A 77 26.73 15.84 32.90
CA GLY A 77 27.15 14.55 33.46
C GLY A 77 26.66 13.33 32.69
N ALA A 78 26.45 13.47 31.35
CA ALA A 78 25.99 12.36 30.55
C ALA A 78 27.08 11.28 30.44
N PRO A 79 26.80 10.00 30.75
CA PRO A 79 27.77 8.92 30.62
C PRO A 79 28.19 8.73 29.17
N GLU A 80 29.41 8.25 28.92
CA GLU A 80 29.86 7.81 27.61
C GLU A 80 28.97 6.64 27.16
N THR A 81 27.91 6.95 26.45
CA THR A 81 27.07 5.93 25.81
C THR A 81 27.68 5.56 24.47
N GLN A 82 28.16 4.34 24.37
CA GLN A 82 28.43 3.74 23.07
C GLN A 82 27.15 3.76 22.23
N PRO A 83 27.24 3.95 20.90
CA PRO A 83 26.06 3.89 20.03
C PRO A 83 25.33 2.56 20.27
N ARG A 84 24.16 2.61 20.88
CA ARG A 84 23.33 1.42 21.05
C ARG A 84 22.64 1.15 19.74
N GLU A 85 23.14 0.20 19.00
CA GLU A 85 22.39 -0.43 17.91
C GLU A 85 21.14 -1.08 18.52
N ARG A 86 19.98 -0.59 18.16
CA ARG A 86 18.72 -1.27 18.50
C ARG A 86 18.41 -2.24 17.38
N GLN A 87 18.37 -3.53 17.69
CA GLN A 87 17.82 -4.51 16.78
C GLN A 87 16.32 -4.20 16.61
N THR A 88 15.94 -3.92 15.39
CA THR A 88 14.54 -3.81 14.98
C THR A 88 14.16 -5.10 14.25
N GLY A 89 13.01 -5.65 14.58
CA GLY A 89 12.42 -6.77 13.87
C GLY A 89 11.01 -6.39 13.44
N SER A 90 10.64 -6.66 12.21
CA SER A 90 9.27 -6.64 11.73
C SER A 90 8.75 -8.07 11.63
N LEU A 91 7.45 -8.22 11.82
CA LEU A 91 6.73 -9.48 11.67
C LEU A 91 5.56 -9.24 10.73
N GLY A 92 5.46 -10.05 9.71
CA GLY A 92 4.39 -10.01 8.73
C GLY A 92 4.15 -11.38 8.11
N SER A 93 3.36 -11.37 7.08
CA SER A 93 3.02 -12.54 6.28
C SER A 93 3.51 -12.38 4.85
N GLY A 94 3.51 -13.47 4.10
CA GLY A 94 3.76 -13.50 2.67
C GLY A 94 2.91 -14.56 1.99
N VAL A 95 2.82 -14.49 0.68
CA VAL A 95 2.06 -15.45 -0.13
C VAL A 95 2.96 -15.99 -1.23
N ILE A 96 3.13 -17.32 -1.29
CA ILE A 96 3.87 -18.01 -2.36
C ILE A 96 3.01 -17.96 -3.63
N ILE A 97 3.45 -17.22 -4.64
CA ILE A 97 2.75 -17.06 -5.92
C ILE A 97 3.34 -17.93 -7.03
N ASP A 98 4.59 -18.36 -6.88
CA ASP A 98 5.26 -19.26 -7.81
C ASP A 98 6.13 -20.23 -7.02
N ALA A 99 5.69 -21.49 -6.95
CA ALA A 99 6.41 -22.55 -6.22
C ALA A 99 7.65 -23.04 -6.98
N ALA A 100 7.67 -22.94 -8.30
CA ALA A 100 8.79 -23.39 -9.12
C ALA A 100 9.97 -22.42 -9.06
N ALA A 101 9.69 -21.13 -9.08
CA ALA A 101 10.70 -20.08 -8.94
C ALA A 101 11.02 -19.72 -7.49
N GLY A 102 10.13 -20.08 -6.53
CA GLY A 102 10.23 -19.73 -5.12
C GLY A 102 9.87 -18.28 -4.82
N TYR A 103 9.00 -17.64 -5.64
CA TYR A 103 8.60 -16.26 -5.42
C TYR A 103 7.49 -16.14 -4.38
N VAL A 104 7.72 -15.23 -3.43
CA VAL A 104 6.79 -14.84 -2.38
C VAL A 104 6.53 -13.35 -2.49
N VAL A 105 5.26 -12.95 -2.51
CA VAL A 105 4.85 -11.55 -2.40
C VAL A 105 4.55 -11.21 -0.95
N THR A 106 4.90 -9.99 -0.57
CA THR A 106 4.61 -9.41 0.74
C THR A 106 4.50 -7.88 0.61
N ASN A 107 4.24 -7.20 1.71
CA ASN A 107 4.29 -5.74 1.72
C ASN A 107 5.73 -5.23 1.86
N GLN A 108 6.00 -4.07 1.25
CA GLN A 108 7.30 -3.42 1.32
C GLN A 108 7.62 -3.00 2.77
N HIS A 109 6.64 -2.46 3.52
CA HIS A 109 6.85 -2.05 4.91
C HIS A 109 7.24 -3.22 5.84
N VAL A 110 6.93 -4.49 5.48
CA VAL A 110 7.35 -5.67 6.24
C VAL A 110 8.85 -5.89 6.13
N ILE A 111 9.46 -5.60 4.97
CA ILE A 111 10.88 -5.90 4.68
C ILE A 111 11.78 -4.67 4.54
N GLY A 112 11.22 -3.45 4.52
CA GLY A 112 11.90 -2.21 4.07
C GLY A 112 13.14 -1.79 4.87
N ASN A 113 13.36 -2.30 6.07
CA ASN A 113 14.53 -2.00 6.90
C ASN A 113 15.25 -3.27 7.37
N ALA A 114 15.16 -4.35 6.58
CA ALA A 114 15.70 -5.66 6.93
C ALA A 114 17.10 -5.84 6.38
N ASP A 115 18.06 -6.23 7.26
CA ASP A 115 19.37 -6.77 6.86
C ASP A 115 19.25 -8.29 6.58
N GLU A 116 18.30 -8.96 7.24
CA GLU A 116 18.08 -10.40 7.15
C GLU A 116 16.57 -10.69 7.15
N ILE A 117 16.13 -11.54 6.23
CA ILE A 117 14.73 -11.96 6.08
C ILE A 117 14.65 -13.46 6.22
N THR A 118 13.91 -13.93 7.22
CA THR A 118 13.62 -15.33 7.45
C THR A 118 12.17 -15.63 7.16
N VAL A 119 11.90 -16.59 6.31
CA VAL A 119 10.56 -17.08 5.96
C VAL A 119 10.31 -18.41 6.65
N ARG A 120 9.23 -18.50 7.43
CA ARG A 120 8.76 -19.75 8.04
C ARG A 120 7.57 -20.28 7.26
N LEU A 121 7.73 -21.46 6.71
CA LEU A 121 6.72 -22.17 5.94
C LEU A 121 5.65 -22.81 6.84
N HIS A 122 4.53 -23.20 6.24
CA HIS A 122 3.45 -23.89 6.94
C HIS A 122 3.87 -25.21 7.61
N ASP A 123 4.79 -25.95 6.99
CA ASP A 123 5.35 -27.20 7.53
C ASP A 123 6.38 -27.02 8.65
N GLY A 124 6.65 -25.78 9.05
CA GLY A 124 7.56 -25.42 10.13
C GLY A 124 9.00 -25.18 9.70
N ARG A 125 9.39 -25.45 8.46
CA ARG A 125 10.72 -25.11 7.94
C ARG A 125 10.93 -23.60 7.96
N SER A 126 12.14 -23.18 8.33
CA SER A 126 12.59 -21.78 8.24
C SER A 126 13.68 -21.67 7.20
N VAL A 127 13.54 -20.76 6.27
CA VAL A 127 14.48 -20.54 5.17
C VAL A 127 14.83 -19.05 5.06
N GLN A 128 16.03 -18.76 4.58
CA GLN A 128 16.44 -17.41 4.27
C GLN A 128 15.84 -16.98 2.94
N ALA A 129 15.45 -15.72 2.85
CA ALA A 129 14.92 -15.12 1.64
C ALA A 129 15.85 -14.04 1.10
N GLU A 130 15.90 -13.93 -0.21
CA GLU A 130 16.57 -12.88 -0.98
C GLU A 130 15.53 -11.89 -1.48
N VAL A 131 15.80 -10.59 -1.37
CA VAL A 131 14.94 -9.55 -1.94
C VAL A 131 15.19 -9.46 -3.44
N ILE A 132 14.18 -9.71 -4.25
CA ILE A 132 14.25 -9.52 -5.71
C ILE A 132 14.07 -8.05 -6.05
N GLY A 133 13.15 -7.39 -5.38
CA GLY A 133 12.89 -5.97 -5.48
C GLY A 133 11.61 -5.58 -4.76
N SER A 134 11.34 -4.28 -4.73
CA SER A 134 10.16 -3.75 -4.06
C SER A 134 9.68 -2.45 -4.70
N ASP A 135 8.44 -2.12 -4.43
CA ASP A 135 7.79 -0.88 -4.80
C ASP A 135 7.22 -0.20 -3.55
N PRO A 136 7.92 0.80 -3.01
CA PRO A 136 7.42 1.56 -1.85
C PRO A 136 6.14 2.34 -2.13
N ASN A 137 5.89 2.74 -3.38
CA ASN A 137 4.75 3.59 -3.73
C ASN A 137 3.41 2.82 -3.80
N ALA A 138 3.47 1.48 -3.83
CA ALA A 138 2.30 0.61 -3.80
C ALA A 138 2.40 -0.46 -2.71
N ASP A 139 3.36 -0.34 -1.81
CA ASP A 139 3.62 -1.23 -0.68
C ASP A 139 3.73 -2.73 -1.06
N ILE A 140 4.39 -3.04 -2.18
CA ILE A 140 4.62 -4.42 -2.65
C ILE A 140 6.10 -4.74 -2.67
N ALA A 141 6.44 -5.95 -2.24
CA ALA A 141 7.77 -6.52 -2.36
C ALA A 141 7.70 -7.98 -2.84
N VAL A 142 8.73 -8.37 -3.59
CA VAL A 142 8.95 -9.75 -4.04
C VAL A 142 10.24 -10.25 -3.42
N ILE A 143 10.14 -11.36 -2.70
CA ILE A 143 11.28 -12.08 -2.14
C ILE A 143 11.34 -13.46 -2.74
N LYS A 144 12.53 -14.08 -2.74
CA LYS A 144 12.78 -15.41 -3.25
C LYS A 144 13.26 -16.33 -2.15
N ILE A 145 12.69 -17.52 -2.10
CA ILE A 145 13.08 -18.61 -1.18
C ILE A 145 13.48 -19.86 -1.97
N PRO A 146 14.22 -20.81 -1.36
CA PRO A 146 14.51 -22.10 -2.00
C PRO A 146 13.23 -22.83 -2.41
N ALA A 147 13.13 -23.20 -3.71
CA ALA A 147 11.94 -23.78 -4.34
C ALA A 147 11.75 -25.28 -4.07
N GLN A 148 11.88 -25.75 -2.81
CA GLN A 148 11.75 -27.17 -2.46
C GLN A 148 10.47 -27.43 -1.68
N GLY A 149 9.56 -28.22 -2.26
CA GLY A 149 8.31 -28.62 -1.61
C GLY A 149 7.42 -27.45 -1.24
N LEU A 150 7.33 -26.44 -2.12
CA LEU A 150 6.49 -25.29 -1.97
C LEU A 150 5.11 -25.53 -2.61
N THR A 151 4.10 -24.89 -2.08
CA THR A 151 2.75 -24.84 -2.66
C THR A 151 2.45 -23.38 -3.01
N ALA A 152 2.17 -23.09 -4.29
CA ALA A 152 1.72 -21.77 -4.73
C ALA A 152 0.20 -21.63 -4.56
N ILE A 153 -0.26 -20.43 -4.26
CA ILE A 153 -1.67 -20.12 -4.21
C ILE A 153 -2.28 -20.04 -5.62
N HIS A 154 -3.55 -20.40 -5.75
CA HIS A 154 -4.29 -20.14 -6.98
C HIS A 154 -4.57 -18.64 -7.11
N LEU A 155 -4.23 -18.07 -8.29
CA LEU A 155 -4.44 -16.66 -8.56
C LEU A 155 -5.86 -16.42 -9.06
N GLY A 156 -6.57 -15.48 -8.45
CA GLY A 156 -7.88 -15.02 -8.88
C GLY A 156 -7.80 -13.82 -9.83
N ASN A 157 -8.92 -13.14 -9.97
CA ASN A 157 -9.03 -11.91 -10.75
C ASN A 157 -9.80 -10.85 -9.95
N SER A 158 -9.08 -9.81 -9.49
CA SER A 158 -9.67 -8.75 -8.67
C SER A 158 -10.63 -7.84 -9.43
N ASP A 159 -10.53 -7.75 -10.78
CA ASP A 159 -11.44 -6.92 -11.58
C ASP A 159 -12.86 -7.50 -11.68
N ARG A 160 -13.05 -8.79 -11.30
CA ARG A 160 -14.35 -9.47 -11.26
C ARG A 160 -15.05 -9.40 -9.92
N LEU A 161 -14.41 -8.80 -8.92
CA LEU A 161 -14.99 -8.65 -7.58
C LEU A 161 -16.18 -7.71 -7.58
N ARG A 162 -17.12 -7.99 -6.71
CA ARG A 162 -18.29 -7.15 -6.46
C ARG A 162 -18.42 -6.89 -4.96
N VAL A 163 -18.94 -5.76 -4.61
CA VAL A 163 -19.32 -5.46 -3.22
C VAL A 163 -20.33 -6.51 -2.75
N GLY A 164 -20.09 -7.08 -1.56
CA GLY A 164 -20.86 -8.17 -1.00
C GLY A 164 -20.30 -9.59 -1.25
N ASP A 165 -19.29 -9.75 -2.13
CA ASP A 165 -18.63 -11.05 -2.29
C ASP A 165 -17.90 -11.43 -1.00
N PHE A 166 -18.03 -12.68 -0.55
CA PHE A 166 -17.33 -13.20 0.62
C PHE A 166 -15.85 -13.29 0.39
N VAL A 167 -15.07 -12.88 1.39
CA VAL A 167 -13.62 -12.94 1.38
C VAL A 167 -13.07 -13.47 2.69
N VAL A 168 -11.92 -14.11 2.63
CA VAL A 168 -11.21 -14.65 3.79
C VAL A 168 -9.81 -14.06 3.81
N ALA A 169 -9.50 -13.34 4.89
CA ALA A 169 -8.15 -12.83 5.11
C ALA A 169 -7.34 -13.86 5.92
N ILE A 170 -6.16 -14.19 5.42
CA ILE A 170 -5.26 -15.19 6.00
C ILE A 170 -3.90 -14.56 6.18
N GLY A 171 -3.35 -14.72 7.39
CA GLY A 171 -1.99 -14.34 7.71
C GLY A 171 -1.37 -15.30 8.70
N ASN A 172 -0.09 -15.10 9.01
CA ASN A 172 0.65 -15.91 9.97
C ASN A 172 1.36 -15.01 10.99
N PRO A 173 0.60 -14.29 11.83
CA PRO A 173 1.17 -13.40 12.82
C PRO A 173 2.05 -14.17 13.82
N PHE A 174 3.24 -13.66 14.10
CA PHE A 174 4.18 -14.19 15.11
C PHE A 174 4.69 -15.62 14.85
N GLY A 175 4.37 -16.26 13.71
CA GLY A 175 4.74 -17.66 13.45
C GLY A 175 4.17 -18.69 14.46
N LEU A 176 3.16 -18.27 15.25
CA LEU A 176 2.51 -19.12 16.27
C LEU A 176 1.36 -19.97 15.68
N GLY A 177 1.04 -19.75 14.40
CA GLY A 177 -0.05 -20.37 13.67
C GLY A 177 -0.74 -19.34 12.77
N GLN A 178 -1.41 -19.85 11.73
CA GLN A 178 -2.13 -18.99 10.81
C GLN A 178 -3.43 -18.48 11.44
N THR A 179 -3.75 -17.22 11.17
CA THR A 179 -5.00 -16.56 11.56
C THR A 179 -5.87 -16.42 10.33
N VAL A 180 -7.14 -16.81 10.47
CA VAL A 180 -8.13 -16.77 9.40
C VAL A 180 -9.31 -15.93 9.87
N THR A 181 -9.69 -14.92 9.08
CA THR A 181 -10.87 -14.08 9.37
C THR A 181 -11.75 -14.01 8.13
N LEU A 182 -13.06 -14.05 8.34
CA LEU A 182 -14.08 -13.99 7.28
C LEU A 182 -14.72 -12.62 7.27
N GLY A 183 -15.01 -12.12 6.09
CA GLY A 183 -15.76 -10.90 5.84
C GLY A 183 -16.28 -10.85 4.41
N ILE A 184 -16.59 -9.65 3.95
CA ILE A 184 -17.03 -9.36 2.59
C ILE A 184 -16.18 -8.25 1.96
N VAL A 185 -16.27 -8.12 0.66
CA VAL A 185 -15.85 -6.92 -0.06
C VAL A 185 -16.82 -5.79 0.31
N SER A 186 -16.37 -4.83 1.10
CA SER A 186 -17.18 -3.69 1.55
C SER A 186 -17.19 -2.55 0.51
N ALA A 187 -16.09 -2.37 -0.22
CA ALA A 187 -15.96 -1.42 -1.32
C ALA A 187 -14.79 -1.81 -2.24
N LEU A 188 -14.77 -1.25 -3.45
CA LEU A 188 -13.70 -1.41 -4.43
C LEU A 188 -13.21 -0.03 -4.88
N GLY A 189 -11.95 0.03 -5.34
CA GLY A 189 -11.37 1.26 -5.88
C GLY A 189 -11.16 2.34 -4.82
N ARG A 190 -10.90 1.96 -3.56
CA ARG A 190 -10.62 2.94 -2.51
C ARG A 190 -9.27 3.59 -2.74
N SER A 191 -9.30 4.92 -2.86
CA SER A 191 -8.14 5.76 -3.13
C SER A 191 -8.27 7.11 -2.43
N GLY A 192 -7.19 7.91 -2.42
CA GLY A 192 -7.16 9.21 -1.76
C GLY A 192 -7.14 9.10 -0.23
N LEU A 193 -6.70 7.96 0.31
CA LEU A 193 -6.59 7.72 1.74
C LEU A 193 -5.27 8.25 2.32
N GLY A 194 -4.27 8.50 1.45
CA GLY A 194 -2.94 8.94 1.84
C GLY A 194 -2.13 7.85 2.52
N ILE A 195 -2.44 6.60 2.25
CA ILE A 195 -1.72 5.42 2.75
C ILE A 195 -0.53 5.15 1.84
N GLU A 196 -0.78 5.11 0.51
CA GLU A 196 0.21 4.86 -0.53
C GLU A 196 0.05 5.87 -1.69
N ASP A 197 1.08 6.00 -2.53
CA ASP A 197 1.01 6.88 -3.70
C ASP A 197 0.08 6.33 -4.79
N TYR A 198 -0.01 5.00 -4.91
CA TYR A 198 -0.88 4.29 -5.86
C TYR A 198 -1.91 3.46 -5.10
N GLU A 199 -3.10 4.00 -4.95
CA GLU A 199 -4.19 3.40 -4.19
C GLU A 199 -5.32 2.94 -5.11
N ASP A 200 -5.71 1.67 -5.02
CA ASP A 200 -6.88 1.05 -5.65
C ASP A 200 -7.40 -0.07 -4.74
N PHE A 201 -7.49 0.20 -3.43
CA PHE A 201 -7.69 -0.85 -2.44
C PHE A 201 -9.05 -1.54 -2.53
N ILE A 202 -9.04 -2.84 -2.26
CA ILE A 202 -10.20 -3.61 -1.85
C ILE A 202 -10.44 -3.31 -0.37
N GLN A 203 -11.60 -2.75 -0.02
CA GLN A 203 -12.02 -2.58 1.36
C GLN A 203 -12.78 -3.82 1.82
N THR A 204 -12.47 -4.32 3.00
CA THR A 204 -13.16 -5.47 3.63
C THR A 204 -13.41 -5.24 5.11
N ASP A 205 -14.44 -5.89 5.66
CA ASP A 205 -14.71 -5.99 7.09
C ASP A 205 -14.10 -7.25 7.72
N ALA A 206 -13.47 -8.13 6.93
CA ALA A 206 -12.60 -9.17 7.45
C ALA A 206 -11.51 -8.54 8.33
N SER A 207 -11.32 -9.03 9.55
CA SER A 207 -10.38 -8.42 10.48
C SER A 207 -8.95 -8.49 9.98
N ILE A 208 -8.37 -7.34 9.61
CA ILE A 208 -6.96 -7.16 9.31
C ILE A 208 -6.30 -6.59 10.55
N ASN A 209 -5.24 -7.22 11.02
CA ASN A 209 -4.49 -6.84 12.20
C ASN A 209 -2.99 -6.98 11.94
N GLN A 210 -2.17 -6.44 12.84
CA GLN A 210 -0.72 -6.58 12.79
C GLN A 210 -0.32 -8.05 12.66
N GLY A 211 0.47 -8.37 11.63
CA GLY A 211 0.91 -9.72 11.28
C GLY A 211 0.12 -10.34 10.11
N ASN A 212 -1.08 -9.86 9.76
CA ASN A 212 -1.77 -10.25 8.53
C ASN A 212 -1.25 -9.47 7.30
N SER A 213 -0.55 -8.35 7.50
CA SER A 213 0.07 -7.58 6.42
C SER A 213 1.00 -8.45 5.58
N GLY A 214 0.87 -8.36 4.25
CA GLY A 214 1.55 -9.22 3.28
C GLY A 214 0.90 -10.60 3.08
N GLY A 215 -0.11 -10.96 3.89
CA GLY A 215 -0.87 -12.19 3.78
C GLY A 215 -1.95 -12.16 2.69
N ALA A 216 -2.65 -13.27 2.54
CA ALA A 216 -3.63 -13.46 1.48
C ALA A 216 -5.01 -12.92 1.84
N LEU A 217 -5.67 -12.23 0.89
CA LEU A 217 -7.12 -12.11 0.83
C LEU A 217 -7.61 -13.05 -0.27
N VAL A 218 -8.44 -14.02 0.09
CA VAL A 218 -8.93 -15.04 -0.87
C VAL A 218 -10.45 -15.03 -0.96
N ASN A 219 -10.99 -15.48 -2.10
CA ASN A 219 -12.42 -15.75 -2.25
C ASN A 219 -12.77 -17.15 -1.69
N LEU A 220 -14.07 -17.52 -1.73
CA LEU A 220 -14.52 -18.82 -1.24
C LEU A 220 -14.02 -20.04 -2.06
N ARG A 221 -13.37 -19.80 -3.23
CA ARG A 221 -12.71 -20.85 -4.01
C ARG A 221 -11.22 -21.02 -3.63
N GLY A 222 -10.72 -20.24 -2.66
CA GLY A 222 -9.32 -20.23 -2.26
C GLY A 222 -8.40 -19.52 -3.26
N GLU A 223 -8.95 -18.72 -4.18
CA GLU A 223 -8.19 -17.95 -5.12
C GLU A 223 -7.76 -16.61 -4.49
N LEU A 224 -6.49 -16.25 -4.64
CA LEU A 224 -5.92 -14.99 -4.17
C LEU A 224 -6.54 -13.84 -4.97
N ILE A 225 -7.21 -12.92 -4.29
CA ILE A 225 -7.85 -11.73 -4.89
C ILE A 225 -7.20 -10.43 -4.43
N GLY A 226 -6.37 -10.48 -3.39
CA GLY A 226 -5.61 -9.33 -2.89
C GLY A 226 -4.56 -9.72 -1.87
N VAL A 227 -3.67 -8.78 -1.57
CA VAL A 227 -2.66 -8.86 -0.50
C VAL A 227 -3.05 -7.90 0.61
N ASN A 228 -3.25 -8.43 1.82
CA ASN A 228 -3.62 -7.62 2.99
C ASN A 228 -2.53 -6.59 3.28
N THR A 229 -2.89 -5.33 3.54
CA THR A 229 -1.88 -4.28 3.80
C THR A 229 -2.17 -3.45 5.04
N ALA A 230 -3.22 -2.66 5.06
CA ALA A 230 -3.39 -1.60 6.04
C ALA A 230 -4.74 -1.63 6.75
N ILE A 231 -4.79 -0.90 7.87
CA ILE A 231 -6.01 -0.52 8.60
C ILE A 231 -6.01 0.98 8.83
N ILE A 232 -7.17 1.61 8.87
CA ILE A 232 -7.31 3.01 9.25
C ILE A 232 -7.54 3.10 10.78
N GLY A 233 -6.61 3.79 11.46
CA GLY A 233 -6.73 4.10 12.90
C GLY A 233 -6.18 3.02 13.85
N PRO A 234 -6.16 3.31 15.15
CA PRO A 234 -5.66 2.40 16.17
C PRO A 234 -6.69 1.30 16.44
N GLY A 235 -6.50 0.15 15.82
CA GLY A 235 -7.35 -1.04 15.96
C GLY A 235 -8.33 -1.21 14.79
N SER A 236 -8.55 -2.46 14.38
CA SER A 236 -9.50 -2.79 13.31
C SER A 236 -10.93 -2.56 13.81
N VAL A 237 -11.59 -1.55 13.27
CA VAL A 237 -13.01 -1.25 13.53
C VAL A 237 -13.87 -1.77 12.37
N GLY A 238 -13.52 -2.92 11.78
CA GLY A 238 -14.23 -3.47 10.62
C GLY A 238 -13.91 -2.74 9.30
N ILE A 239 -12.75 -2.07 9.22
CA ILE A 239 -12.26 -1.45 7.98
C ILE A 239 -10.82 -1.92 7.76
N GLY A 240 -10.67 -2.88 6.84
CA GLY A 240 -9.39 -3.39 6.38
C GLY A 240 -9.21 -3.12 4.89
N PHE A 241 -7.96 -3.07 4.44
CA PHE A 241 -7.59 -2.84 3.05
C PHE A 241 -6.67 -3.94 2.54
N ALA A 242 -6.87 -4.29 1.26
CA ALA A 242 -5.98 -5.19 0.53
C ALA A 242 -5.66 -4.60 -0.85
N ILE A 243 -4.42 -4.81 -1.30
CA ILE A 243 -3.96 -4.43 -2.63
C ILE A 243 -4.50 -5.47 -3.63
N PRO A 244 -5.22 -5.07 -4.70
CA PRO A 244 -5.82 -6.00 -5.65
C PRO A 244 -4.77 -6.90 -6.33
N ILE A 245 -5.10 -8.18 -6.53
CA ILE A 245 -4.16 -9.16 -7.10
C ILE A 245 -3.70 -8.78 -8.50
N ASN A 246 -4.56 -8.20 -9.34
CA ASN A 246 -4.16 -7.79 -10.68
C ASN A 246 -3.08 -6.70 -10.64
N MET A 247 -3.17 -5.75 -9.69
CA MET A 247 -2.12 -4.76 -9.42
C MET A 247 -0.85 -5.41 -8.92
N VAL A 248 -0.94 -6.31 -7.93
CA VAL A 248 0.21 -7.06 -7.39
C VAL A 248 0.95 -7.81 -8.50
N LEU A 249 0.23 -8.50 -9.39
CA LEU A 249 0.84 -9.26 -10.48
C LEU A 249 1.50 -8.36 -11.54
N ALA A 250 0.91 -7.20 -11.84
CA ALA A 250 1.51 -6.23 -12.77
C ALA A 250 2.85 -5.70 -12.22
N LEU A 251 2.90 -5.36 -10.94
CA LEU A 251 4.12 -4.92 -10.25
C LEU A 251 5.14 -6.05 -10.13
N THR A 252 4.70 -7.25 -9.71
CA THR A 252 5.57 -8.42 -9.56
C THR A 252 6.32 -8.76 -10.84
N ARG A 253 5.65 -8.72 -12.00
CA ARG A 253 6.28 -8.96 -13.30
C ARG A 253 7.43 -7.99 -13.56
N GLN A 254 7.25 -6.70 -13.27
CA GLN A 254 8.30 -5.69 -13.45
C GLN A 254 9.44 -5.89 -12.44
N ILE A 255 9.11 -6.16 -11.18
CA ILE A 255 10.11 -6.42 -10.14
C ILE A 255 10.97 -7.65 -10.46
N VAL A 256 10.38 -8.74 -10.93
CA VAL A 256 11.13 -9.95 -11.30
C VAL A 256 12.00 -9.71 -12.54
N GLU A 257 11.52 -8.93 -13.51
CA GLU A 257 12.25 -8.66 -14.75
C GLU A 257 13.36 -7.62 -14.60
N PHE A 258 13.14 -6.57 -13.80
CA PHE A 258 14.03 -5.40 -13.73
C PHE A 258 14.62 -5.14 -12.33
N GLY A 259 14.16 -5.82 -11.29
CA GLY A 259 14.49 -5.51 -9.89
C GLY A 259 13.73 -4.32 -9.31
N GLU A 260 13.01 -3.57 -10.15
CA GLU A 260 12.29 -2.34 -9.79
C GLU A 260 11.04 -2.16 -10.66
N VAL A 261 10.13 -1.27 -10.25
CA VAL A 261 8.97 -0.88 -11.05
C VAL A 261 9.34 0.33 -11.92
N ARG A 262 9.22 0.16 -13.25
CA ARG A 262 9.47 1.19 -14.26
C ARG A 262 8.17 1.76 -14.80
N ARG A 263 7.65 2.76 -14.10
CA ARG A 263 6.35 3.35 -14.40
C ARG A 263 6.33 4.12 -15.70
N GLY A 264 5.24 3.98 -16.44
CA GLY A 264 4.91 4.86 -17.54
C GLY A 264 4.35 6.20 -17.04
N ARG A 265 4.60 7.26 -17.81
CA ARG A 265 4.04 8.59 -17.58
C ARG A 265 3.39 9.12 -18.85
N LEU A 266 2.20 9.67 -18.70
CA LEU A 266 1.46 10.33 -19.78
C LEU A 266 1.87 11.81 -19.90
N GLY A 267 2.09 12.47 -18.75
CA GLY A 267 2.48 13.88 -18.66
C GLY A 267 1.31 14.83 -18.85
N VAL A 268 0.26 14.62 -18.08
CA VAL A 268 -0.92 15.47 -18.02
C VAL A 268 -1.25 15.85 -16.58
N VAL A 269 -1.84 17.02 -16.38
CA VAL A 269 -2.56 17.37 -15.17
C VAL A 269 -4.03 17.02 -15.42
N ILE A 270 -4.62 16.26 -14.52
CA ILE A 270 -5.96 15.69 -14.66
C ILE A 270 -6.83 16.03 -13.46
N GLN A 271 -8.13 16.06 -13.69
CA GLN A 271 -9.16 16.16 -12.66
C GLN A 271 -10.32 15.21 -12.95
N ASP A 272 -11.13 14.91 -11.95
CA ASP A 272 -12.31 14.07 -12.14
C ASP A 272 -13.33 14.75 -13.06
N LEU A 273 -13.98 13.95 -13.90
CA LEU A 273 -15.14 14.39 -14.65
C LEU A 273 -16.33 14.49 -13.67
N THR A 274 -16.77 15.72 -13.40
CA THR A 274 -18.01 15.95 -12.66
C THR A 274 -19.19 15.99 -13.62
N ARG A 275 -20.41 15.84 -13.10
CA ARG A 275 -21.63 15.94 -13.89
C ARG A 275 -21.74 17.28 -14.64
N ASP A 276 -21.42 18.38 -13.95
CA ASP A 276 -21.46 19.71 -14.55
C ASP A 276 -20.47 19.85 -15.71
N LEU A 277 -19.28 19.22 -15.58
CA LEU A 277 -18.29 19.19 -16.65
C LEU A 277 -18.76 18.32 -17.82
N ALA A 278 -19.37 17.16 -17.56
CA ALA A 278 -19.92 16.29 -18.60
C ALA A 278 -20.98 17.02 -19.42
N GLU A 279 -21.92 17.71 -18.77
CA GLU A 279 -22.93 18.55 -19.41
C GLU A 279 -22.29 19.69 -20.22
N ALA A 280 -21.28 20.38 -19.68
CA ALA A 280 -20.58 21.48 -20.36
C ALA A 280 -19.80 20.99 -21.59
N PHE A 281 -19.24 19.79 -21.56
CA PHE A 281 -18.54 19.16 -22.69
C PHE A 281 -19.48 18.47 -23.68
N GLY A 282 -20.76 18.34 -23.36
CA GLY A 282 -21.77 17.70 -24.20
C GLY A 282 -21.55 16.19 -24.35
N ILE A 283 -21.10 15.52 -23.29
CA ILE A 283 -20.82 14.07 -23.26
C ILE A 283 -21.76 13.36 -22.29
N ASP A 284 -22.26 12.19 -22.72
CA ASP A 284 -23.19 11.37 -21.93
C ASP A 284 -22.43 10.29 -21.17
N THR A 285 -21.59 10.71 -20.23
CA THR A 285 -20.91 9.83 -19.26
C THR A 285 -20.61 10.59 -17.98
N GLU A 286 -20.74 9.89 -16.85
CA GLU A 286 -20.40 10.43 -15.53
C GLU A 286 -19.00 9.98 -15.06
N HIS A 287 -18.26 9.24 -15.91
CA HIS A 287 -16.97 8.66 -15.58
C HIS A 287 -15.91 9.09 -16.57
N GLY A 288 -14.73 9.43 -16.05
CA GLY A 288 -13.57 9.83 -16.84
C GLY A 288 -12.65 10.80 -16.13
N ALA A 289 -11.52 11.06 -16.75
CA ALA A 289 -10.54 12.04 -16.30
C ALA A 289 -10.40 13.16 -17.33
N VAL A 290 -10.62 14.40 -16.91
CA VAL A 290 -10.47 15.59 -17.74
C VAL A 290 -9.03 16.03 -17.73
N ILE A 291 -8.43 16.26 -18.90
CA ILE A 291 -7.10 16.85 -19.02
C ILE A 291 -7.22 18.36 -18.79
N ALA A 292 -6.70 18.81 -17.65
CA ALA A 292 -6.63 20.24 -17.30
C ALA A 292 -5.42 20.92 -17.96
N GLN A 293 -4.30 20.17 -18.14
CA GLN A 293 -3.09 20.68 -18.79
C GLN A 293 -2.30 19.53 -19.41
N VAL A 294 -1.67 19.75 -20.54
CA VAL A 294 -0.69 18.86 -21.16
C VAL A 294 0.70 19.41 -20.92
N MET A 295 1.58 18.60 -20.32
CA MET A 295 2.96 19.00 -20.05
C MET A 295 3.76 19.06 -21.37
N PRO A 296 4.61 20.07 -21.57
CA PRO A 296 5.55 20.08 -22.68
C PRO A 296 6.46 18.84 -22.67
N ASP A 297 6.91 18.41 -23.85
CA ASP A 297 7.81 17.26 -23.99
C ASP A 297 7.33 15.98 -23.29
N SER A 298 6.03 15.72 -23.31
CA SER A 298 5.38 14.57 -22.69
C SER A 298 4.83 13.58 -23.73
N ALA A 299 4.53 12.34 -23.28
CA ALA A 299 3.85 11.35 -24.12
C ALA A 299 2.50 11.86 -24.65
N ALA A 300 1.77 12.60 -23.82
CA ALA A 300 0.51 13.22 -24.20
C ALA A 300 0.67 14.30 -25.29
N ALA A 301 1.70 15.14 -25.15
CA ALA A 301 2.02 16.18 -26.15
C ALA A 301 2.41 15.55 -27.50
N ASP A 302 3.29 14.53 -27.49
CA ASP A 302 3.72 13.81 -28.69
C ASP A 302 2.55 13.14 -29.42
N ALA A 303 1.62 12.56 -28.66
CA ALA A 303 0.44 11.91 -29.20
C ALA A 303 -0.65 12.90 -29.67
N GLY A 304 -0.57 14.18 -29.26
CA GLY A 304 -1.53 15.21 -29.63
C GLY A 304 -2.78 15.23 -28.76
N LEU A 305 -2.71 14.76 -27.52
CA LEU A 305 -3.73 15.02 -26.48
C LEU A 305 -3.74 16.53 -26.16
N LYS A 306 -4.90 17.04 -25.78
CA LYS A 306 -5.11 18.47 -25.55
C LYS A 306 -5.85 18.70 -24.24
N GLU A 307 -5.76 19.92 -23.75
CA GLU A 307 -6.61 20.41 -22.67
C GLU A 307 -8.09 20.26 -23.07
N ALA A 308 -8.94 19.97 -22.09
CA ALA A 308 -10.37 19.64 -22.25
C ALA A 308 -10.67 18.29 -22.94
N ASP A 309 -9.68 17.46 -23.28
CA ASP A 309 -9.94 16.05 -23.61
C ASP A 309 -10.39 15.31 -22.34
N VAL A 310 -11.37 14.41 -22.49
CA VAL A 310 -11.90 13.60 -21.40
C VAL A 310 -11.57 12.14 -21.65
N ILE A 311 -10.61 11.58 -20.92
CA ILE A 311 -10.19 10.19 -21.05
C ILE A 311 -11.19 9.29 -20.34
N THR A 312 -11.75 8.31 -21.06
CA THR A 312 -12.79 7.39 -20.58
C THR A 312 -12.35 5.93 -20.50
N ALA A 313 -11.31 5.54 -21.28
CA ALA A 313 -10.72 4.20 -21.15
C ALA A 313 -9.24 4.20 -21.55
N VAL A 314 -8.49 3.23 -21.02
CA VAL A 314 -7.12 2.90 -21.43
C VAL A 314 -7.03 1.38 -21.62
N ASN A 315 -6.62 0.92 -22.81
CA ASN A 315 -6.56 -0.50 -23.17
C ASN A 315 -7.88 -1.22 -22.82
N GLU A 316 -9.01 -0.66 -23.28
CA GLU A 316 -10.37 -1.15 -23.03
C GLU A 316 -10.80 -1.14 -21.54
N ARG A 317 -9.90 -0.76 -20.62
CA ARG A 317 -10.22 -0.64 -19.21
C ARG A 317 -10.86 0.73 -18.93
N PRO A 318 -12.12 0.77 -18.45
CA PRO A 318 -12.80 2.05 -18.16
C PRO A 318 -12.05 2.88 -17.12
N VAL A 319 -11.97 4.18 -17.34
CA VAL A 319 -11.41 5.17 -16.41
C VAL A 319 -12.55 5.78 -15.61
N LYS A 320 -12.58 5.56 -14.31
CA LYS A 320 -13.64 6.08 -13.42
C LYS A 320 -13.40 7.53 -13.01
N GLY A 321 -12.13 7.97 -12.96
CA GLY A 321 -11.71 9.31 -12.56
C GLY A 321 -10.20 9.51 -12.68
N ALA A 322 -9.70 10.64 -12.20
CA ALA A 322 -8.31 11.05 -12.30
C ALA A 322 -7.36 10.05 -11.59
N THR A 323 -7.72 9.61 -10.38
CA THR A 323 -6.91 8.64 -9.63
C THR A 323 -6.82 7.30 -10.34
N ASP A 324 -7.94 6.82 -10.92
CA ASP A 324 -7.95 5.56 -11.67
C ASP A 324 -7.07 5.65 -12.92
N LEU A 325 -7.15 6.76 -13.68
CA LEU A 325 -6.25 7.00 -14.82
C LEU A 325 -4.78 7.01 -14.38
N ARG A 326 -4.45 7.69 -13.28
CA ARG A 326 -3.09 7.73 -12.72
C ARG A 326 -2.60 6.31 -12.40
N ASN A 327 -3.44 5.49 -11.77
CA ASN A 327 -3.10 4.12 -11.42
C ASN A 327 -2.89 3.26 -12.68
N ILE A 328 -3.80 3.31 -13.66
CA ILE A 328 -3.67 2.54 -14.89
C ILE A 328 -2.37 2.90 -15.62
N ILE A 329 -2.08 4.19 -15.79
CA ILE A 329 -0.87 4.66 -16.47
C ILE A 329 0.39 4.32 -15.64
N GLY A 330 0.35 4.52 -14.31
CA GLY A 330 1.47 4.25 -13.42
C GLY A 330 1.80 2.76 -13.26
N LEU A 331 0.85 1.86 -13.49
CA LEU A 331 1.07 0.41 -13.53
C LEU A 331 1.54 -0.08 -14.90
N SER A 332 1.27 0.68 -15.98
CA SER A 332 1.79 0.41 -17.30
C SER A 332 3.29 0.67 -17.35
N ARG A 333 4.01 -0.12 -18.17
CA ARG A 333 5.46 -0.01 -18.29
C ARG A 333 5.88 1.27 -18.98
N SER A 334 7.05 1.77 -18.62
CA SER A 334 7.71 2.79 -19.45
C SER A 334 7.96 2.28 -20.86
N ASN A 335 7.80 3.14 -21.86
CA ASN A 335 7.87 2.86 -23.30
C ASN A 335 6.78 1.88 -23.82
N GLU A 336 5.81 1.48 -23.01
CA GLU A 336 4.64 0.74 -23.44
C GLU A 336 3.73 1.64 -24.29
N GLU A 337 3.15 1.05 -25.33
CA GLU A 337 2.12 1.70 -26.13
C GLU A 337 0.75 1.34 -25.55
N VAL A 338 -0.01 2.36 -25.16
CA VAL A 338 -1.37 2.21 -24.63
C VAL A 338 -2.38 2.84 -25.58
N GLU A 339 -3.56 2.22 -25.68
CA GLU A 339 -4.68 2.75 -26.42
C GLU A 339 -5.55 3.58 -25.48
N ILE A 340 -5.76 4.87 -25.80
CA ILE A 340 -6.55 5.81 -24.99
C ILE A 340 -7.82 6.15 -25.74
N GLU A 341 -8.98 5.85 -25.14
CA GLU A 341 -10.27 6.35 -25.59
C GLU A 341 -10.60 7.66 -24.86
N TYR A 342 -11.00 8.66 -25.62
CA TYR A 342 -11.31 9.97 -25.07
C TYR A 342 -12.36 10.71 -25.88
N PHE A 343 -13.03 11.67 -25.24
CA PHE A 343 -13.90 12.62 -25.92
C PHE A 343 -13.15 13.93 -26.17
N ARG A 344 -13.34 14.47 -27.39
CA ARG A 344 -12.91 15.81 -27.80
C ARG A 344 -14.04 16.50 -28.52
N ASN A 345 -14.47 17.66 -28.06
CA ASN A 345 -15.60 18.42 -28.63
C ASN A 345 -16.89 17.55 -28.79
N GLY A 346 -17.19 16.73 -27.79
CA GLY A 346 -18.36 15.85 -27.78
C GLY A 346 -18.23 14.59 -28.67
N GLN A 347 -17.10 14.38 -29.34
CA GLN A 347 -16.86 13.20 -30.19
C GLN A 347 -15.91 12.23 -29.55
N GLN A 348 -16.28 10.96 -29.44
CA GLN A 348 -15.42 9.89 -28.99
C GLN A 348 -14.38 9.55 -30.05
N THR A 349 -13.14 9.42 -29.62
CA THR A 349 -11.97 9.14 -30.45
C THR A 349 -11.01 8.23 -29.68
N THR A 350 -10.24 7.45 -30.43
CA THR A 350 -9.19 6.58 -29.85
C THR A 350 -7.83 6.97 -30.42
N MET A 351 -6.79 6.90 -29.58
CA MET A 351 -5.42 7.07 -30.05
C MET A 351 -4.46 6.15 -29.31
N ARG A 352 -3.32 5.88 -29.94
CA ARG A 352 -2.21 5.15 -29.33
C ARG A 352 -1.17 6.12 -28.82
N VAL A 353 -0.75 5.91 -27.58
CA VAL A 353 0.21 6.76 -26.88
C VAL A 353 1.33 5.88 -26.38
N LYS A 354 2.57 6.19 -26.77
CA LYS A 354 3.74 5.55 -26.22
C LYS A 354 4.14 6.28 -24.92
N LEU A 355 3.95 5.60 -23.78
CA LEU A 355 4.28 6.16 -22.49
C LEU A 355 5.77 6.44 -22.39
N ARG A 356 6.11 7.58 -21.81
CA ARG A 356 7.50 7.89 -21.47
C ARG A 356 7.82 7.28 -20.09
N PRO A 357 9.11 7.01 -19.80
CA PRO A 357 9.52 6.74 -18.43
C PRO A 357 8.99 7.84 -17.52
N ALA A 358 8.48 7.48 -16.34
CA ALA A 358 8.41 8.46 -15.27
C ALA A 358 9.86 8.84 -15.01
N GLU A 359 10.37 9.85 -15.73
CA GLU A 359 11.57 10.51 -15.31
C GLU A 359 11.26 11.03 -13.92
N VAL A 360 11.74 10.29 -12.93
CA VAL A 360 12.16 10.96 -11.71
C VAL A 360 13.18 11.93 -12.27
N ALA A 361 12.84 13.20 -12.36
CA ALA A 361 13.81 14.24 -12.65
C ALA A 361 14.76 14.22 -11.45
N MET A 362 15.65 13.21 -11.41
CA MET A 362 16.70 13.12 -10.42
C MET A 362 17.72 14.18 -10.79
N GLY A 363 17.49 15.37 -10.29
CA GLY A 363 18.52 16.38 -10.29
C GLY A 363 19.53 16.00 -9.22
N LEU A 364 20.75 15.61 -9.63
CA LEU A 364 21.85 15.69 -8.69
C LEU A 364 21.94 17.14 -8.23
N GLY A 365 21.82 17.37 -6.93
CA GLY A 365 21.79 18.71 -6.33
C GLY A 365 22.96 19.57 -6.78
N GLU A 366 24.14 18.97 -7.02
CA GLU A 366 25.34 19.65 -7.58
C GLU A 366 25.11 20.24 -8.98
N LYS A 367 24.29 19.59 -9.84
CA LYS A 367 23.91 20.10 -11.17
C LYS A 367 22.86 21.20 -11.11
N ILE A 368 22.18 21.31 -9.98
CA ILE A 368 21.16 22.32 -9.72
C ILE A 368 21.80 23.53 -9.04
N SER A 369 22.62 23.28 -8.01
CA SER A 369 23.35 24.29 -7.25
C SER A 369 24.46 23.68 -6.41
N GLN A 370 25.60 24.39 -6.30
CA GLN A 370 26.67 24.02 -5.37
C GLN A 370 26.19 23.89 -3.92
N HIS A 371 25.15 24.63 -3.55
CA HIS A 371 24.55 24.59 -2.22
C HIS A 371 23.81 23.29 -1.95
N LEU A 372 23.32 22.58 -2.98
CA LEU A 372 22.58 21.34 -2.88
C LEU A 372 23.44 20.10 -3.16
N THR A 373 24.77 20.30 -3.24
CA THR A 373 25.71 19.19 -3.49
C THR A 373 25.53 18.05 -2.48
N GLY A 374 25.42 16.83 -3.00
CA GLY A 374 25.19 15.61 -2.24
C GLY A 374 23.72 15.34 -1.91
N ALA A 375 22.78 16.16 -2.38
CA ALA A 375 21.36 15.82 -2.37
C ALA A 375 20.93 15.27 -3.72
N THR A 376 20.08 14.25 -3.72
CA THR A 376 19.31 13.82 -4.88
C THR A 376 17.88 14.31 -4.70
N LEU A 377 17.37 14.99 -5.71
CA LEU A 377 16.08 15.66 -5.69
C LEU A 377 15.16 15.02 -6.71
N ALA A 378 13.88 14.90 -6.39
CA ALA A 378 12.83 14.41 -7.27
C ALA A 378 11.62 15.33 -7.19
N ASP A 379 10.92 15.51 -8.29
CA ASP A 379 9.61 16.16 -8.27
C ASP A 379 8.65 15.35 -7.38
N SER A 380 7.87 16.05 -6.55
CA SER A 380 6.86 15.42 -5.71
C SER A 380 5.49 15.84 -6.19
N GLU A 381 4.67 14.85 -6.53
CA GLU A 381 3.28 15.04 -6.97
C GLU A 381 2.28 14.86 -5.80
N ASP A 382 2.73 14.94 -4.53
CA ASP A 382 1.84 14.79 -3.37
C ASP A 382 0.72 15.84 -3.39
N GLY A 383 -0.43 15.43 -3.77
CA GLY A 383 -1.74 16.02 -4.06
C GLY A 383 -2.09 17.43 -3.51
N GLU A 384 -1.75 17.82 -2.30
CA GLU A 384 -2.04 19.16 -1.75
C GLU A 384 -0.83 20.10 -1.70
N LEU A 385 0.40 19.57 -1.79
CA LEU A 385 1.63 20.35 -1.70
C LEU A 385 2.61 19.91 -2.79
N ALA A 386 2.45 20.48 -3.99
CA ALA A 386 3.47 20.39 -5.02
C ALA A 386 4.80 20.94 -4.49
N GLY A 387 5.90 20.20 -4.71
CA GLY A 387 7.23 20.55 -4.21
C GLY A 387 8.31 19.62 -4.77
N VAL A 388 9.51 19.73 -4.23
CA VAL A 388 10.65 18.89 -4.63
C VAL A 388 11.08 18.03 -3.46
N ARG A 389 10.98 16.72 -3.61
CA ARG A 389 11.36 15.74 -2.58
C ARG A 389 12.86 15.46 -2.62
N VAL A 390 13.44 15.42 -1.45
CA VAL A 390 14.83 14.97 -1.26
C VAL A 390 14.83 13.44 -1.14
N THR A 391 15.24 12.74 -2.18
CA THR A 391 15.23 11.26 -2.22
C THR A 391 16.44 10.66 -1.54
N GLU A 392 17.58 11.36 -1.59
CA GLU A 392 18.81 10.93 -0.95
C GLU A 392 19.67 12.13 -0.53
N VAL A 393 20.42 11.99 0.55
CA VAL A 393 21.42 12.98 0.98
C VAL A 393 22.67 12.24 1.42
N GLU A 394 23.77 12.51 0.71
CA GLU A 394 25.09 11.99 1.04
C GLU A 394 25.56 12.53 2.38
N VAL A 395 25.96 11.63 3.27
CA VAL A 395 26.43 11.98 4.61
C VAL A 395 27.68 12.83 4.53
N ARG A 396 27.72 13.94 5.29
CA ARG A 396 28.80 14.97 5.30
C ARG A 396 28.84 15.88 4.08
N SER A 397 27.96 15.73 3.11
CA SER A 397 27.84 16.67 1.98
C SER A 397 27.42 18.08 2.43
N PRO A 398 27.55 19.11 1.58
CA PRO A 398 27.00 20.43 1.83
C PRO A 398 25.51 20.42 2.18
N ALA A 399 24.68 19.68 1.42
CA ALA A 399 23.26 19.53 1.69
C ALA A 399 22.98 18.89 3.06
N TRP A 400 23.76 17.87 3.42
CA TRP A 400 23.64 17.22 4.73
C TRP A 400 24.00 18.16 5.88
N LYS A 401 25.09 18.92 5.74
CA LYS A 401 25.55 19.91 6.73
C LYS A 401 24.55 21.04 6.91
N ALA A 402 23.87 21.44 5.84
CA ALA A 402 22.80 22.42 5.89
C ALA A 402 21.52 21.92 6.57
N GLY A 403 21.43 20.62 6.87
CA GLY A 403 20.32 20.04 7.58
C GLY A 403 19.29 19.33 6.70
N LEU A 404 19.48 19.25 5.36
CA LEU A 404 18.62 18.43 4.50
C LEU A 404 18.72 16.95 4.85
N ARG A 405 17.60 16.26 4.74
CA ARG A 405 17.48 14.82 5.01
C ARG A 405 16.60 14.15 3.95
N LYS A 406 16.78 12.85 3.79
CA LYS A 406 15.90 12.02 2.96
C LYS A 406 14.44 12.22 3.39
N ASN A 407 13.54 12.30 2.43
CA ASN A 407 12.10 12.53 2.55
C ASN A 407 11.71 13.97 2.96
N ASP A 408 12.63 14.92 3.00
CA ASP A 408 12.26 16.34 3.09
C ASP A 408 11.55 16.76 1.79
N LEU A 409 10.48 17.53 1.90
CA LEU A 409 9.81 18.14 0.77
C LEU A 409 10.13 19.63 0.75
N ILE A 410 10.84 20.09 -0.27
CA ILE A 410 11.15 21.50 -0.48
C ILE A 410 9.92 22.16 -1.12
N VAL A 411 9.31 23.09 -0.42
CA VAL A 411 8.06 23.77 -0.87
C VAL A 411 8.28 25.22 -1.29
N SER A 412 9.35 25.85 -0.82
CA SER A 412 9.76 27.18 -1.30
C SER A 412 11.26 27.40 -1.13
N ILE A 413 11.83 28.25 -1.97
CA ILE A 413 13.22 28.70 -1.92
C ILE A 413 13.20 30.22 -1.94
N ASN A 414 13.87 30.87 -0.99
CA ASN A 414 13.90 32.33 -0.84
C ASN A 414 12.50 32.97 -0.83
N ARG A 415 11.50 32.25 -0.28
CA ARG A 415 10.07 32.61 -0.22
C ARG A 415 9.35 32.52 -1.58
N GLU A 416 10.01 32.10 -2.64
CA GLU A 416 9.38 31.76 -3.93
C GLU A 416 8.94 30.28 -3.86
N ARG A 417 7.68 29.99 -4.16
CA ARG A 417 7.15 28.62 -4.14
C ARG A 417 7.75 27.82 -5.30
N VAL A 418 8.19 26.61 -5.01
CA VAL A 418 8.71 25.66 -6.01
C VAL A 418 7.80 24.44 -6.08
N LYS A 419 7.51 23.99 -7.29
CA LYS A 419 6.63 22.85 -7.55
C LYS A 419 7.38 21.67 -8.14
N ASN A 420 8.51 21.93 -8.80
CA ASN A 420 9.33 20.95 -9.51
C ASN A 420 10.81 21.37 -9.49
N ILE A 421 11.69 20.49 -9.98
CA ILE A 421 13.14 20.73 -10.03
C ILE A 421 13.51 21.91 -10.92
N ASP A 422 12.75 22.19 -11.97
CA ASP A 422 13.04 23.32 -12.86
C ASP A 422 12.76 24.65 -12.17
N ASP A 423 11.72 24.74 -11.34
CA ASP A 423 11.49 25.90 -10.47
C ASP A 423 12.67 26.08 -9.51
N VAL A 424 13.18 24.98 -8.92
CA VAL A 424 14.36 25.02 -8.04
C VAL A 424 15.57 25.57 -8.80
N ARG A 425 15.85 25.07 -10.00
CA ARG A 425 16.96 25.58 -10.85
C ARG A 425 16.79 27.07 -11.14
N GLN A 426 15.60 27.50 -11.52
CA GLN A 426 15.30 28.87 -11.85
C GLN A 426 15.51 29.82 -10.68
N VAL A 427 15.02 29.45 -9.49
CA VAL A 427 15.13 30.29 -8.29
C VAL A 427 16.58 30.32 -7.79
N VAL A 428 17.26 29.19 -7.75
CA VAL A 428 18.65 29.10 -7.26
C VAL A 428 19.63 29.79 -8.18
N SER A 429 19.43 29.74 -9.51
CA SER A 429 20.31 30.44 -10.47
C SER A 429 20.34 31.96 -10.30
N LYS A 430 19.30 32.54 -9.70
CA LYS A 430 19.21 33.98 -9.40
C LYS A 430 19.96 34.39 -8.12
N HIS A 431 20.42 33.43 -7.32
CA HIS A 431 20.96 33.66 -5.97
C HIS A 431 22.27 32.93 -5.75
N SER A 432 23.41 33.62 -5.92
CA SER A 432 24.75 33.05 -5.75
C SER A 432 25.27 33.02 -4.32
N ALA A 433 24.67 33.75 -3.39
CA ALA A 433 25.19 33.96 -2.03
C ALA A 433 24.62 33.01 -0.97
N GLY A 434 23.72 32.09 -1.37
CA GLY A 434 23.06 31.14 -0.50
C GLY A 434 21.52 31.14 -0.67
N VAL A 435 20.87 30.10 -0.22
CA VAL A 435 19.43 29.92 -0.37
C VAL A 435 18.77 29.59 0.97
N LEU A 436 17.58 30.13 1.17
CA LEU A 436 16.70 29.80 2.28
C LEU A 436 15.64 28.81 1.80
N LEU A 437 15.74 27.56 2.21
CA LEU A 437 14.75 26.54 1.89
C LEU A 437 13.67 26.52 2.95
N GLN A 438 12.41 26.46 2.54
CA GLN A 438 11.31 25.99 3.39
C GLN A 438 11.02 24.54 3.02
N ILE A 439 11.14 23.66 4.00
CA ILE A 439 10.90 22.23 3.82
C ILE A 439 9.76 21.74 4.72
N LYS A 440 9.05 20.72 4.28
CA LYS A 440 8.17 19.91 5.11
C LYS A 440 8.88 18.59 5.43
N ARG A 441 8.95 18.24 6.72
CA ARG A 441 9.52 16.99 7.23
C ARG A 441 8.48 16.32 8.12
N GLY A 442 7.78 15.30 7.61
CA GLY A 442 6.55 14.82 8.24
C GLY A 442 5.54 15.96 8.35
N ASP A 443 4.95 16.16 9.52
CA ASP A 443 3.96 17.22 9.77
C ASP A 443 4.58 18.59 10.14
N SER A 444 5.90 18.70 10.18
CA SER A 444 6.59 19.91 10.60
C SER A 444 7.14 20.69 9.41
N ALA A 445 6.92 22.02 9.41
CA ALA A 445 7.58 22.94 8.48
C ALA A 445 8.85 23.50 9.11
N LEU A 446 9.96 23.49 8.35
CA LEU A 446 11.28 23.94 8.80
C LEU A 446 11.89 24.89 7.77
N PHE A 447 12.72 25.83 8.24
CA PHE A 447 13.55 26.65 7.37
C PHE A 447 15.01 26.24 7.51
N LEU A 448 15.68 26.02 6.36
CA LEU A 448 17.10 25.69 6.29
C LEU A 448 17.82 26.76 5.48
N ALA A 449 18.86 27.37 6.05
CA ALA A 449 19.72 28.31 5.34
C ALA A 449 20.96 27.54 4.84
N ILE A 450 21.15 27.52 3.52
CA ILE A 450 22.29 26.90 2.86
C ILE A 450 23.16 27.99 2.30
N ARG A 451 24.39 28.04 2.76
CA ARG A 451 25.42 29.05 2.34
C ARG A 451 26.56 28.40 1.61
#